data_74fcc5e87085a0711371e347d9d44c35
#
_entry.id   74fcc5e87085a0711371e347d9d44c35
#
_cell.length_a   1.000
_cell.length_b   1.000
_cell.length_c   1.000
_cell.angle_alpha   90.00
_cell.angle_beta   90.00
_cell.angle_gamma   90.00
#
_symmetry.space_group_name_H-M   'P 1'
#
loop_
_entity.id
_entity.type
_entity.pdbx_description
1 polymer ?
#
loop_
_entity_poly.entity_id
_entity_poly.type
_entity_poly.pdbx_seq_one_letter_code
_entity_poly.pdbx_strand_id
1 'polypeptide(L)'
;KVIHDNLPWPITLSRLRKALEFDDVAVLNDFEALGYALDEIRSAGGELLCGPDTCAKGPTLVVGPGTGLGAAVRLAGRARSVVLTTEAGQMDFAPQTIREREVLRSVSPGGGYVPYESIVSGPGLLTLYRTLCGLNGDPPALATPEAITAAARARVDRQAVEAVGMFCDVLGSFVGNLAMVFMARGGVYLAGGFLSSIFDLLRQSRFAERFLHERSVREFLSRVPVRVIEHGQHGLLGAARWYLDQLSHDRPEDERVAACGVAG
;
A
#
# COMPACT_ATOMS: atom_id res chain seq x y z
N LYS A 1 -11.67 3.15 -24.45
CA LYS A 1 -10.58 3.63 -23.59
C LYS A 1 -9.29 2.91 -23.98
N VAL A 2 -8.19 3.61 -24.08
CA VAL A 2 -6.85 3.06 -24.34
C VAL A 2 -6.09 3.16 -23.03
N ILE A 3 -5.38 2.12 -22.62
CA ILE A 3 -4.58 2.05 -21.41
C ILE A 3 -3.12 2.05 -21.85
N HIS A 4 -2.34 2.99 -21.31
CA HIS A 4 -0.92 3.15 -21.60
C HIS A 4 -0.04 2.94 -20.36
N ASP A 5 -0.63 2.98 -19.17
CA ASP A 5 0.10 3.04 -17.92
C ASP A 5 0.90 1.75 -17.69
N ASN A 6 2.21 1.89 -17.56
CA ASN A 6 3.18 0.81 -17.26
C ASN A 6 3.22 -0.36 -18.26
N LEU A 7 2.66 -0.19 -19.47
CA LEU A 7 2.69 -1.21 -20.51
C LEU A 7 3.53 -0.77 -21.70
N PRO A 8 4.38 -1.64 -22.27
CA PRO A 8 5.18 -1.33 -23.46
C PRO A 8 4.32 -1.21 -24.74
N TRP A 9 3.04 -1.52 -24.66
CA TRP A 9 2.06 -1.39 -25.76
C TRP A 9 0.69 -0.93 -25.24
N PRO A 10 -0.07 -0.16 -26.03
CA PRO A 10 -1.41 0.28 -25.65
C PRO A 10 -2.41 -0.89 -25.67
N ILE A 11 -3.21 -1.03 -24.64
CA ILE A 11 -4.36 -1.94 -24.62
C ILE A 11 -5.64 -1.15 -24.98
N THR A 12 -6.31 -1.58 -26.03
CA THR A 12 -7.62 -1.05 -26.41
C THR A 12 -8.71 -2.00 -25.93
N LEU A 13 -9.55 -1.59 -24.96
CA LEU A 13 -10.57 -2.44 -24.35
C LEU A 13 -11.54 -3.04 -25.38
N SER A 14 -11.95 -2.26 -26.38
CA SER A 14 -12.84 -2.76 -27.45
C SER A 14 -12.21 -3.87 -28.28
N ARG A 15 -10.89 -3.79 -28.53
CA ARG A 15 -10.16 -4.87 -29.24
C ARG A 15 -10.03 -6.11 -28.36
N LEU A 16 -9.73 -5.93 -27.07
CA LEU A 16 -9.63 -7.02 -26.11
C LEU A 16 -10.97 -7.76 -25.99
N ARG A 17 -12.06 -7.00 -25.78
CA ARG A 17 -13.42 -7.53 -25.71
C ARG A 17 -13.77 -8.38 -26.95
N LYS A 18 -13.49 -7.85 -28.15
CA LYS A 18 -13.77 -8.55 -29.41
C LYS A 18 -12.89 -9.80 -29.60
N ALA A 19 -11.59 -9.69 -29.26
CA ALA A 19 -10.64 -10.79 -29.46
C ALA A 19 -10.88 -11.98 -28.51
N LEU A 20 -11.41 -11.72 -27.31
CA LEU A 20 -11.69 -12.72 -26.29
C LEU A 20 -13.18 -13.10 -26.21
N GLU A 21 -14.01 -12.53 -27.10
CA GLU A 21 -15.45 -12.76 -27.14
C GLU A 21 -16.16 -12.53 -25.81
N PHE A 22 -15.68 -11.52 -25.04
CA PHE A 22 -16.29 -11.14 -23.78
C PHE A 22 -17.50 -10.23 -23.98
N ASP A 23 -18.56 -10.43 -23.17
CA ASP A 23 -19.73 -9.55 -23.16
C ASP A 23 -19.38 -8.16 -22.62
N ASP A 24 -18.47 -8.09 -21.66
CA ASP A 24 -17.98 -6.84 -21.09
C ASP A 24 -16.51 -6.94 -20.67
N VAL A 25 -15.80 -5.78 -20.62
CA VAL A 25 -14.43 -5.65 -20.15
C VAL A 25 -14.27 -4.34 -19.40
N ALA A 26 -13.87 -4.43 -18.16
CA ALA A 26 -13.57 -3.28 -17.33
C ALA A 26 -12.09 -3.28 -16.92
N VAL A 27 -11.59 -2.11 -16.52
CA VAL A 27 -10.25 -1.93 -15.96
C VAL A 27 -10.37 -1.29 -14.60
N LEU A 28 -9.71 -1.89 -13.64
CA LEU A 28 -9.68 -1.47 -12.27
C LEU A 28 -8.21 -1.27 -11.84
N ASN A 29 -7.96 -0.27 -11.01
CA ASN A 29 -6.67 -0.11 -10.37
C ASN A 29 -6.45 -1.29 -9.38
N ASP A 30 -5.21 -1.76 -9.23
CA ASP A 30 -4.88 -2.91 -8.38
C ASP A 30 -5.18 -2.64 -6.89
N PHE A 31 -4.90 -1.44 -6.38
CA PHE A 31 -5.26 -1.05 -5.02
C PHE A 31 -6.76 -0.77 -4.84
N GLU A 32 -7.45 -0.32 -5.89
CA GLU A 32 -8.91 -0.27 -5.89
C GLU A 32 -9.50 -1.68 -5.72
N ALA A 33 -9.00 -2.63 -6.48
CA ALA A 33 -9.41 -4.03 -6.33
C ALA A 33 -9.15 -4.54 -4.90
N LEU A 34 -7.97 -4.30 -4.32
CA LEU A 34 -7.69 -4.65 -2.93
C LEU A 34 -8.65 -3.98 -1.95
N GLY A 35 -9.04 -2.74 -2.21
CA GLY A 35 -10.04 -2.01 -1.42
C GLY A 35 -11.40 -2.71 -1.39
N TYR A 36 -11.84 -3.29 -2.51
CA TYR A 36 -13.08 -4.08 -2.58
C TYR A 36 -12.97 -5.45 -1.91
N ALA A 37 -11.76 -6.01 -1.79
CA ALA A 37 -11.50 -7.27 -1.08
C ALA A 37 -11.33 -7.11 0.44
N LEU A 38 -11.40 -5.91 1.00
CA LEU A 38 -11.06 -5.66 2.41
C LEU A 38 -11.92 -6.42 3.42
N ASP A 39 -13.16 -6.79 3.10
CA ASP A 39 -13.99 -7.58 4.02
C ASP A 39 -13.48 -9.02 4.14
N GLU A 40 -13.08 -9.61 3.01
CA GLU A 40 -12.47 -10.93 2.96
C GLU A 40 -11.09 -10.94 3.62
N ILE A 41 -10.30 -9.92 3.33
CA ILE A 41 -8.98 -9.72 3.95
C ILE A 41 -9.12 -9.62 5.47
N ARG A 42 -10.09 -8.86 5.97
CA ARG A 42 -10.37 -8.75 7.41
C ARG A 42 -10.80 -10.07 8.02
N SER A 43 -11.61 -10.84 7.31
CA SER A 43 -12.08 -12.16 7.77
C SER A 43 -10.96 -13.21 7.74
N ALA A 44 -10.06 -13.12 6.79
CA ALA A 44 -8.89 -13.99 6.70
C ALA A 44 -7.83 -13.67 7.78
N GLY A 45 -7.88 -12.46 8.34
CA GLY A 45 -6.93 -12.00 9.34
C GLY A 45 -5.76 -11.25 8.70
N GLY A 46 -4.57 -11.51 9.18
CA GLY A 46 -3.30 -10.87 8.83
C GLY A 46 -2.46 -10.72 10.09
N GLU A 47 -1.15 -10.65 9.93
CA GLU A 47 -0.24 -10.52 11.07
C GLU A 47 -0.31 -9.11 11.65
N LEU A 48 -0.66 -8.99 12.94
CA LEU A 48 -0.70 -7.71 13.64
C LEU A 48 0.72 -7.16 13.79
N LEU A 49 0.97 -5.99 13.18
CA LEU A 49 2.23 -5.28 13.29
C LEU A 49 2.25 -4.35 14.50
N CYS A 50 1.20 -3.55 14.66
CA CYS A 50 1.03 -2.66 15.82
C CYS A 50 -0.45 -2.25 16.00
N GLY A 51 -0.74 -1.65 17.16
CA GLY A 51 -2.09 -1.24 17.56
C GLY A 51 -2.88 -2.36 18.24
N PRO A 52 -4.19 -2.16 18.48
CA PRO A 52 -5.06 -3.15 19.10
C PRO A 52 -5.40 -4.30 18.13
N ASP A 53 -5.78 -5.45 18.67
CA ASP A 53 -6.19 -6.59 17.83
C ASP A 53 -7.57 -6.39 17.18
N THR A 54 -8.38 -5.50 17.74
CA THR A 54 -9.72 -5.17 17.24
C THR A 54 -9.74 -3.83 16.54
N CYS A 55 -10.58 -3.66 15.53
CA CYS A 55 -10.81 -2.40 14.85
C CYS A 55 -12.22 -1.85 15.09
N ALA A 56 -12.35 -0.53 15.09
CA ALA A 56 -13.63 0.16 15.11
C ALA A 56 -14.28 0.16 13.71
N LYS A 57 -15.57 0.51 13.64
CA LYS A 57 -16.21 0.82 12.36
C LYS A 57 -15.67 2.15 11.84
N GLY A 58 -15.29 2.20 10.57
CA GLY A 58 -14.80 3.42 9.94
C GLY A 58 -14.03 3.16 8.65
N PRO A 59 -13.47 4.21 8.06
CA PRO A 59 -12.60 4.09 6.90
C PRO A 59 -11.48 3.10 7.16
N THR A 60 -11.16 2.29 6.15
CA THR A 60 -10.14 1.26 6.20
C THR A 60 -9.15 1.52 5.07
N LEU A 61 -7.86 1.52 5.39
CA LEU A 61 -6.77 1.73 4.43
C LEU A 61 -6.18 0.40 3.97
N VAL A 62 -5.85 0.33 2.70
CA VAL A 62 -4.88 -0.62 2.17
C VAL A 62 -3.72 0.14 1.55
N VAL A 63 -2.50 -0.24 1.90
CA VAL A 63 -1.25 0.41 1.45
C VAL A 63 -0.26 -0.68 1.11
N GLY A 64 0.50 -0.50 0.03
CA GLY A 64 1.52 -1.49 -0.30
C GLY A 64 2.65 -0.96 -1.18
N PRO A 65 3.88 -1.06 -0.70
CA PRO A 65 5.06 -0.91 -1.54
C PRO A 65 5.26 -2.17 -2.40
N GLY A 66 5.39 -1.94 -3.69
CA GLY A 66 5.70 -2.93 -4.71
C GLY A 66 6.72 -2.37 -5.70
N THR A 67 6.43 -2.40 -6.99
CA THR A 67 7.17 -1.65 -8.02
C THR A 67 6.99 -0.14 -7.85
N GLY A 68 5.87 0.28 -7.24
CA GLY A 68 5.54 1.61 -6.80
C GLY A 68 5.06 1.61 -5.35
N LEU A 69 4.30 2.64 -4.94
CA LEU A 69 3.69 2.78 -3.62
C LEU A 69 2.20 3.08 -3.78
N GLY A 70 1.38 2.05 -3.76
CA GLY A 70 -0.07 2.17 -3.90
C GLY A 70 -0.81 2.34 -2.58
N ALA A 71 -1.96 3.01 -2.63
CA ALA A 71 -2.87 3.13 -1.51
C ALA A 71 -4.31 3.33 -1.96
N ALA A 72 -5.25 2.73 -1.25
CA ALA A 72 -6.68 2.99 -1.42
C ALA A 72 -7.40 3.01 -0.06
N VAL A 73 -8.55 3.67 -0.02
CA VAL A 73 -9.39 3.81 1.17
C VAL A 73 -10.76 3.27 0.90
N ARG A 74 -11.21 2.34 1.73
CA ARG A 74 -12.58 1.85 1.72
C ARG A 74 -13.42 2.60 2.74
N LEU A 75 -14.50 3.20 2.29
CA LEU A 75 -15.52 3.84 3.10
C LEU A 75 -16.73 2.90 3.18
N ALA A 76 -17.06 2.44 4.39
CA ALA A 76 -18.25 1.64 4.60
C ALA A 76 -19.49 2.55 4.56
N GLY A 77 -20.30 2.45 3.52
CA GLY A 77 -21.61 3.09 3.41
C GLY A 77 -22.74 2.24 4.00
N ARG A 78 -23.95 2.85 4.18
CA ARG A 78 -25.13 2.11 4.66
C ARG A 78 -25.63 1.09 3.64
N ALA A 79 -25.61 1.42 2.36
CA ALA A 79 -26.08 0.56 1.27
C ALA A 79 -24.92 -0.17 0.56
N ARG A 80 -23.78 0.48 0.41
CA ARG A 80 -22.59 -0.07 -0.24
C ARG A 80 -21.31 0.56 0.30
N SER A 81 -20.21 -0.14 0.13
CA SER A 81 -18.88 0.42 0.33
C SER A 81 -18.42 1.18 -0.90
N VAL A 82 -17.68 2.26 -0.68
CA VAL A 82 -17.01 3.02 -1.73
C VAL A 82 -15.52 2.90 -1.53
N VAL A 83 -14.79 2.61 -2.59
CA VAL A 83 -13.33 2.62 -2.58
C VAL A 83 -12.85 3.88 -3.27
N LEU A 84 -12.03 4.65 -2.57
CA LEU A 84 -11.32 5.80 -3.11
C LEU A 84 -9.89 5.37 -3.46
N THR A 85 -9.55 5.44 -4.73
CA THR A 85 -8.17 5.31 -5.19
C THR A 85 -7.39 6.59 -4.88
N THR A 86 -6.11 6.46 -4.60
CA THR A 86 -5.24 7.60 -4.32
C THR A 86 -3.91 7.46 -5.04
N GLU A 87 -3.30 8.60 -5.33
CA GLU A 87 -1.90 8.70 -5.75
C GLU A 87 -1.02 9.15 -4.57
N ALA A 88 -1.30 8.64 -3.38
CA ALA A 88 -0.61 9.06 -2.16
C ALA A 88 0.91 8.78 -2.20
N GLY A 89 1.34 7.72 -2.91
CA GLY A 89 2.76 7.44 -3.13
C GLY A 89 3.52 8.58 -3.81
N GLN A 90 2.79 9.44 -4.54
CA GLN A 90 3.32 10.63 -5.22
C GLN A 90 3.37 11.87 -4.31
N MET A 91 2.96 11.81 -3.04
CA MET A 91 3.17 12.94 -2.13
C MET A 91 4.66 13.17 -1.88
N ASP A 92 5.06 14.42 -1.65
CA ASP A 92 6.44 14.78 -1.30
C ASP A 92 6.92 14.02 -0.06
N PHE A 93 8.13 13.47 -0.15
CA PHE A 93 8.79 12.84 0.98
C PHE A 93 9.14 13.86 2.07
N ALA A 94 8.62 13.68 3.25
CA ALA A 94 8.84 14.53 4.42
C ALA A 94 9.85 13.87 5.39
N PRO A 95 11.16 14.19 5.30
CA PRO A 95 12.18 13.62 6.17
C PRO A 95 12.03 14.13 7.60
N GLN A 96 12.08 13.23 8.58
CA GLN A 96 11.98 13.59 10.01
C GLN A 96 13.33 13.60 10.71
N THR A 97 14.30 12.82 10.25
CA THR A 97 15.65 12.74 10.86
C THR A 97 16.69 13.52 10.06
N ILE A 98 17.85 13.79 10.68
CA ILE A 98 18.99 14.39 9.98
C ILE A 98 19.43 13.47 8.83
N ARG A 99 19.52 12.18 9.10
CA ARG A 99 19.95 11.18 8.10
C ARG A 99 19.01 11.09 6.91
N GLU A 100 17.70 11.15 7.12
CA GLU A 100 16.71 11.22 6.03
C GLU A 100 16.86 12.51 5.20
N ARG A 101 17.19 13.64 5.84
CA ARG A 101 17.50 14.90 5.13
C ARG A 101 18.77 14.81 4.29
N GLU A 102 19.80 14.08 4.75
CA GLU A 102 21.00 13.81 3.96
C GLU A 102 20.67 12.96 2.74
N VAL A 103 19.86 11.90 2.92
CA VAL A 103 19.36 11.07 1.82
C VAL A 103 18.56 11.91 0.82
N LEU A 104 17.61 12.72 1.27
CA LEU A 104 16.83 13.61 0.39
C LEU A 104 17.72 14.54 -0.42
N ARG A 105 18.71 15.17 0.19
CA ARG A 105 19.66 16.03 -0.52
C ARG A 105 20.51 15.28 -1.53
N SER A 106 20.85 14.03 -1.25
CA SER A 106 21.62 13.19 -2.17
C SER A 106 20.79 12.70 -3.35
N VAL A 107 19.51 12.37 -3.11
CA VAL A 107 18.55 11.94 -4.16
C VAL A 107 18.17 13.14 -5.06
N SER A 108 18.07 14.34 -4.50
CA SER A 108 17.71 15.57 -5.23
C SER A 108 18.68 16.71 -4.87
N PRO A 109 19.91 16.72 -5.40
CA PRO A 109 20.94 17.71 -5.02
C PRO A 109 20.56 19.16 -5.33
N GLY A 110 19.75 19.37 -6.36
CA GLY A 110 19.21 20.68 -6.74
C GLY A 110 17.98 21.12 -5.93
N GLY A 111 17.50 20.29 -5.02
CA GLY A 111 16.18 20.45 -4.41
C GLY A 111 15.04 20.08 -5.38
N GLY A 112 13.83 20.11 -4.89
CA GLY A 112 12.64 19.80 -5.66
C GLY A 112 11.88 18.59 -5.15
N TYR A 113 10.86 18.23 -5.89
CA TYR A 113 9.94 17.14 -5.56
C TYR A 113 10.61 15.76 -5.58
N VAL A 114 10.44 15.03 -4.49
CA VAL A 114 10.83 13.61 -4.35
C VAL A 114 9.66 12.85 -3.77
N PRO A 115 8.95 12.02 -4.54
CA PRO A 115 7.80 11.31 -4.02
C PRO A 115 8.19 10.24 -2.99
N TYR A 116 7.28 9.93 -2.06
CA TYR A 116 7.46 8.82 -1.13
C TYR A 116 7.81 7.51 -1.84
N GLU A 117 7.24 7.26 -3.01
CA GLU A 117 7.50 6.09 -3.84
C GLU A 117 8.98 5.93 -4.20
N SER A 118 9.71 7.03 -4.41
CA SER A 118 11.16 7.00 -4.69
C SER A 118 12.01 6.47 -3.52
N ILE A 119 11.40 6.37 -2.33
CA ILE A 119 12.04 5.90 -1.10
C ILE A 119 11.38 4.60 -0.63
N VAL A 120 10.05 4.50 -0.71
CA VAL A 120 9.24 3.40 -0.18
C VAL A 120 8.64 2.57 -1.30
N SER A 121 9.50 1.92 -2.05
CA SER A 121 9.15 0.92 -3.07
C SER A 121 10.33 -0.05 -3.24
N GLY A 122 10.19 -1.09 -4.05
CA GLY A 122 11.33 -1.96 -4.41
C GLY A 122 12.49 -1.16 -5.02
N PRO A 123 12.28 -0.39 -6.10
CA PRO A 123 13.28 0.53 -6.64
C PRO A 123 13.75 1.57 -5.61
N GLY A 124 12.85 2.05 -4.74
CA GLY A 124 13.15 3.01 -3.67
C GLY A 124 14.14 2.45 -2.64
N LEU A 125 13.99 1.19 -2.26
CA LEU A 125 14.95 0.53 -1.35
C LEU A 125 16.35 0.44 -1.97
N LEU A 126 16.44 0.16 -3.28
CA LEU A 126 17.72 0.16 -3.98
C LEU A 126 18.34 1.56 -4.06
N THR A 127 17.50 2.58 -4.26
CA THR A 127 17.90 4.00 -4.21
C THR A 127 18.45 4.37 -2.84
N LEU A 128 17.74 4.00 -1.75
CA LEU A 128 18.19 4.20 -0.38
C LEU A 128 19.56 3.56 -0.13
N TYR A 129 19.70 2.29 -0.48
CA TYR A 129 20.95 1.56 -0.28
C TYR A 129 22.13 2.22 -1.00
N ARG A 130 21.97 2.52 -2.29
CA ARG A 130 23.01 3.18 -3.08
C ARG A 130 23.39 4.57 -2.55
N THR A 131 22.38 5.32 -2.15
CA THR A 131 22.56 6.65 -1.55
C THR A 131 23.34 6.58 -0.26
N LEU A 132 22.99 5.65 0.63
CA LEU A 132 23.67 5.45 1.90
C LEU A 132 25.12 4.97 1.73
N CYS A 133 25.36 4.08 0.75
CA CYS A 133 26.73 3.71 0.36
C CYS A 133 27.54 4.96 -0.06
N GLY A 134 26.99 5.77 -0.98
CA GLY A 134 27.66 6.99 -1.44
C GLY A 134 27.93 8.00 -0.34
N LEU A 135 26.98 8.22 0.57
CA LEU A 135 27.15 9.11 1.73
C LEU A 135 28.22 8.63 2.71
N ASN A 136 28.48 7.33 2.78
CA ASN A 136 29.51 6.75 3.65
C ASN A 136 30.85 6.50 2.90
N GLY A 137 30.93 6.78 1.60
CA GLY A 137 32.12 6.55 0.80
C GLY A 137 32.36 5.09 0.42
N ASP A 138 31.33 4.24 0.55
CA ASP A 138 31.43 2.81 0.26
C ASP A 138 30.84 2.49 -1.14
N PRO A 139 31.45 1.58 -1.92
CA PRO A 139 30.85 1.15 -3.18
C PRO A 139 29.62 0.27 -2.92
N PRO A 140 28.49 0.46 -3.65
CA PRO A 140 27.33 -0.39 -3.49
C PRO A 140 27.59 -1.79 -4.06
N ALA A 141 27.53 -2.81 -3.20
CA ALA A 141 27.79 -4.22 -3.57
C ALA A 141 26.52 -4.99 -3.95
N LEU A 142 25.33 -4.53 -3.52
CA LEU A 142 24.06 -5.21 -3.72
C LEU A 142 23.25 -4.51 -4.82
N ALA A 143 22.64 -5.31 -5.70
CA ALA A 143 21.98 -4.81 -6.91
C ALA A 143 20.45 -4.97 -6.90
N THR A 144 19.90 -5.74 -5.96
CA THR A 144 18.44 -6.02 -5.90
C THR A 144 17.88 -5.80 -4.51
N PRO A 145 16.59 -5.46 -4.38
CA PRO A 145 15.92 -5.33 -3.08
C PRO A 145 16.01 -6.61 -2.25
N GLU A 146 15.93 -7.78 -2.87
CA GLU A 146 16.01 -9.09 -2.21
C GLU A 146 17.40 -9.32 -1.60
N ALA A 147 18.45 -8.96 -2.34
CA ALA A 147 19.83 -9.05 -1.84
C ALA A 147 20.05 -8.11 -0.66
N ILE A 148 19.50 -6.87 -0.72
CA ILE A 148 19.59 -5.88 0.35
C ILE A 148 18.87 -6.40 1.61
N THR A 149 17.64 -6.91 1.47
CA THR A 149 16.88 -7.44 2.60
C THR A 149 17.52 -8.69 3.21
N ALA A 150 18.09 -9.57 2.40
CA ALA A 150 18.82 -10.74 2.87
C ALA A 150 20.09 -10.33 3.66
N ALA A 151 20.87 -9.38 3.14
CA ALA A 151 22.07 -8.87 3.80
C ALA A 151 21.74 -8.12 5.11
N ALA A 152 20.65 -7.36 5.11
CA ALA A 152 20.15 -6.68 6.31
C ALA A 152 19.73 -7.67 7.40
N ARG A 153 18.98 -8.72 7.03
CA ARG A 153 18.55 -9.79 7.95
C ARG A 153 19.74 -10.53 8.54
N ALA A 154 20.72 -10.85 7.72
CA ALA A 154 21.96 -11.49 8.15
C ALA A 154 22.93 -10.55 8.90
N ARG A 155 22.68 -9.22 8.86
CA ARG A 155 23.52 -8.16 9.42
C ARG A 155 24.96 -8.17 8.89
N VAL A 156 25.14 -8.58 7.63
CA VAL A 156 26.47 -8.66 6.99
C VAL A 156 26.85 -7.40 6.21
N ASP A 157 25.89 -6.52 5.95
CA ASP A 157 26.08 -5.22 5.29
C ASP A 157 25.40 -4.11 6.11
N ARG A 158 26.20 -3.17 6.60
CA ARG A 158 25.73 -2.08 7.46
C ARG A 158 24.76 -1.15 6.73
N GLN A 159 25.06 -0.84 5.46
CA GLN A 159 24.24 0.04 4.63
C GLN A 159 22.91 -0.62 4.28
N ALA A 160 22.89 -1.94 4.09
CA ALA A 160 21.65 -2.69 3.90
C ALA A 160 20.76 -2.65 5.16
N VAL A 161 21.34 -2.83 6.36
CA VAL A 161 20.62 -2.70 7.62
C VAL A 161 20.02 -1.29 7.77
N GLU A 162 20.81 -0.25 7.48
CA GLU A 162 20.37 1.14 7.56
C GLU A 162 19.27 1.45 6.52
N ALA A 163 19.42 0.97 5.28
CA ALA A 163 18.45 1.17 4.21
C ALA A 163 17.09 0.54 4.52
N VAL A 164 17.08 -0.72 4.97
CA VAL A 164 15.84 -1.41 5.34
C VAL A 164 15.19 -0.76 6.57
N GLY A 165 15.99 -0.38 7.56
CA GLY A 165 15.51 0.36 8.72
C GLY A 165 14.84 1.67 8.33
N MET A 166 15.50 2.49 7.51
CA MET A 166 14.94 3.77 7.03
C MET A 166 13.69 3.57 6.17
N PHE A 167 13.69 2.58 5.29
CA PHE A 167 12.50 2.20 4.51
C PHE A 167 11.29 1.93 5.42
N CYS A 168 11.47 1.11 6.44
CA CYS A 168 10.40 0.77 7.40
C CYS A 168 9.95 2.01 8.20
N ASP A 169 10.88 2.84 8.65
CA ASP A 169 10.62 4.06 9.41
C ASP A 169 9.80 5.06 8.58
N VAL A 170 10.21 5.29 7.33
CA VAL A 170 9.51 6.19 6.40
C VAL A 170 8.14 5.64 6.02
N LEU A 171 8.01 4.33 5.80
CA LEU A 171 6.71 3.67 5.58
C LEU A 171 5.78 3.91 6.79
N GLY A 172 6.30 3.78 8.02
CA GLY A 172 5.52 4.07 9.23
C GLY A 172 4.96 5.49 9.24
N SER A 173 5.79 6.49 8.93
CA SER A 173 5.35 7.89 8.85
C SER A 173 4.32 8.12 7.74
N PHE A 174 4.54 7.55 6.56
CA PHE A 174 3.61 7.63 5.44
C PHE A 174 2.23 7.06 5.78
N VAL A 175 2.21 5.86 6.34
CA VAL A 175 0.98 5.16 6.75
C VAL A 175 0.26 5.92 7.86
N GLY A 176 0.99 6.47 8.83
CA GLY A 176 0.45 7.30 9.90
C GLY A 176 -0.21 8.58 9.36
N ASN A 177 0.41 9.25 8.37
CA ASN A 177 -0.15 10.41 7.70
C ASN A 177 -1.47 10.07 7.01
N LEU A 178 -1.51 8.98 6.24
CA LEU A 178 -2.74 8.54 5.57
C LEU A 178 -3.84 8.14 6.57
N ALA A 179 -3.46 7.44 7.65
CA ALA A 179 -4.41 7.05 8.69
C ALA A 179 -5.07 8.28 9.35
N MET A 180 -4.34 9.39 9.51
CA MET A 180 -4.89 10.66 10.00
C MET A 180 -5.80 11.32 8.96
N VAL A 181 -5.33 11.46 7.71
CA VAL A 181 -6.07 12.15 6.64
C VAL A 181 -7.43 11.50 6.42
N PHE A 182 -7.49 10.18 6.44
CA PHE A 182 -8.73 9.43 6.18
C PHE A 182 -9.46 8.97 7.44
N MET A 183 -8.95 9.32 8.64
CA MET A 183 -9.53 8.87 9.91
C MET A 183 -9.75 7.35 9.92
N ALA A 184 -8.73 6.58 9.62
CA ALA A 184 -8.75 5.15 9.30
C ALA A 184 -9.05 4.26 10.53
N ARG A 185 -10.19 4.47 11.19
CA ARG A 185 -10.61 3.71 12.39
C ARG A 185 -10.82 2.23 12.10
N GLY A 186 -11.13 1.87 10.86
CA GLY A 186 -11.31 0.50 10.42
C GLY A 186 -10.01 -0.29 10.28
N GLY A 187 -8.87 0.36 10.54
CA GLY A 187 -7.54 -0.24 10.47
C GLY A 187 -6.81 0.04 9.17
N VAL A 188 -5.55 -0.37 9.16
CA VAL A 188 -4.65 -0.32 8.01
C VAL A 188 -4.18 -1.72 7.66
N TYR A 189 -4.26 -2.07 6.39
CA TYR A 189 -3.78 -3.33 5.85
C TYR A 189 -2.60 -3.06 4.91
N LEU A 190 -1.43 -3.53 5.31
CA LEU A 190 -0.22 -3.45 4.50
C LEU A 190 -0.17 -4.65 3.57
N ALA A 191 -0.30 -4.40 2.27
CA ALA A 191 -0.37 -5.42 1.23
C ALA A 191 0.96 -5.50 0.46
N GLY A 192 1.29 -6.68 -0.02
CA GLY A 192 2.40 -6.92 -0.92
C GLY A 192 3.36 -8.00 -0.43
N GLY A 193 3.77 -8.88 -1.35
CA GLY A 193 4.68 -10.00 -1.04
C GLY A 193 6.03 -9.55 -0.49
N PHE A 194 6.48 -8.35 -0.86
CA PHE A 194 7.70 -7.75 -0.31
C PHE A 194 7.58 -7.55 1.21
N LEU A 195 6.49 -6.95 1.70
CA LEU A 195 6.32 -6.69 3.14
C LEU A 195 6.20 -7.96 3.96
N SER A 196 5.49 -8.97 3.44
CA SER A 196 5.41 -10.28 4.08
C SER A 196 6.81 -10.91 4.18
N SER A 197 7.64 -10.76 3.15
CA SER A 197 9.01 -11.30 3.14
C SER A 197 9.96 -10.63 4.14
N ILE A 198 9.68 -9.39 4.56
CA ILE A 198 10.49 -8.63 5.52
C ILE A 198 9.76 -8.36 6.83
N PHE A 199 8.69 -9.10 7.14
CA PHE A 199 7.87 -8.84 8.32
C PHE A 199 8.67 -8.83 9.63
N ASP A 200 9.65 -9.72 9.75
CA ASP A 200 10.57 -9.78 10.89
C ASP A 200 11.39 -8.48 11.06
N LEU A 201 11.90 -7.92 9.97
CA LEU A 201 12.64 -6.64 9.96
C LEU A 201 11.71 -5.46 10.21
N LEU A 202 10.53 -5.46 9.60
CA LEU A 202 9.51 -4.42 9.79
C LEU A 202 9.06 -4.36 11.26
N ARG A 203 8.84 -5.50 11.90
CA ARG A 203 8.45 -5.59 13.32
C ARG A 203 9.55 -5.11 14.26
N GLN A 204 10.82 -5.28 13.91
CA GLN A 204 11.98 -4.84 14.70
C GLN A 204 12.35 -3.38 14.45
N SER A 205 11.81 -2.75 13.40
CA SER A 205 12.08 -1.36 13.03
C SER A 205 11.33 -0.38 13.94
N ARG A 206 11.51 0.91 13.67
CA ARG A 206 10.76 2.00 14.32
C ARG A 206 9.43 2.29 13.62
N PHE A 207 8.93 1.40 12.76
CA PHE A 207 7.66 1.59 12.04
C PHE A 207 6.53 2.03 12.99
N ALA A 208 6.31 1.28 14.09
CA ALA A 208 5.23 1.56 15.03
C ALA A 208 5.39 2.91 15.74
N GLU A 209 6.63 3.27 16.11
CA GLU A 209 6.95 4.58 16.69
C GLU A 209 6.63 5.70 15.69
N ARG A 210 7.07 5.55 14.44
CA ARG A 210 6.89 6.51 13.35
C ARG A 210 5.43 6.62 12.91
N PHE A 211 4.69 5.52 12.91
CA PHE A 211 3.25 5.49 12.66
C PHE A 211 2.47 6.31 13.69
N LEU A 212 2.81 6.16 14.96
CA LEU A 212 2.07 6.79 16.06
C LEU A 212 2.23 8.31 16.14
N HIS A 213 3.28 8.90 15.57
CA HIS A 213 3.66 10.29 15.77
C HIS A 213 3.68 10.71 17.25
N GLU A 214 4.28 11.83 17.60
CA GLU A 214 4.48 12.22 19.01
C GLU A 214 3.54 13.31 19.52
N ARG A 215 2.45 13.63 18.88
CA ARG A 215 1.60 14.77 19.26
C ARG A 215 0.15 14.35 19.54
N SER A 216 -0.73 15.31 19.50
CA SER A 216 -2.17 15.18 19.82
C SER A 216 -2.89 14.05 19.07
N VAL A 217 -2.38 13.62 17.92
CA VAL A 217 -2.95 12.54 17.11
C VAL A 217 -2.56 11.14 17.58
N ARG A 218 -1.57 11.02 18.49
CA ARG A 218 -1.08 9.74 19.01
C ARG A 218 -2.20 8.90 19.64
N GLU A 219 -3.10 9.53 20.39
CA GLU A 219 -4.22 8.83 21.01
C GLU A 219 -5.14 8.21 19.96
N PHE A 220 -5.43 8.92 18.86
CA PHE A 220 -6.21 8.38 17.75
C PHE A 220 -5.47 7.22 17.08
N LEU A 221 -4.22 7.41 16.69
CA LEU A 221 -3.42 6.40 15.96
C LEU A 221 -3.17 5.14 16.79
N SER A 222 -3.03 5.26 18.12
CA SER A 222 -2.86 4.09 19.00
C SER A 222 -4.07 3.14 19.03
N ARG A 223 -5.23 3.59 18.54
CA ARG A 223 -6.45 2.80 18.42
C ARG A 223 -6.64 2.18 17.02
N VAL A 224 -5.73 2.47 16.08
CA VAL A 224 -5.80 1.98 14.71
C VAL A 224 -4.90 0.74 14.57
N PRO A 225 -5.44 -0.45 14.33
CA PRO A 225 -4.63 -1.63 14.07
C PRO A 225 -3.96 -1.54 12.72
N VAL A 226 -2.69 -1.91 12.66
CA VAL A 226 -1.93 -2.09 11.42
C VAL A 226 -1.60 -3.56 11.26
N ARG A 227 -2.01 -4.17 10.16
CA ARG A 227 -1.79 -5.57 9.86
C ARG A 227 -1.06 -5.73 8.54
N VAL A 228 -0.18 -6.71 8.46
CA VAL A 228 0.42 -7.16 7.20
C VAL A 228 -0.38 -8.34 6.68
N ILE A 229 -0.75 -8.27 5.41
CA ILE A 229 -1.50 -9.32 4.72
C ILE A 229 -0.62 -9.99 3.67
N GLU A 230 -0.73 -11.30 3.59
CA GLU A 230 -0.02 -12.05 2.57
C GLU A 230 -0.48 -11.68 1.16
N HIS A 231 0.44 -11.80 0.22
CA HIS A 231 0.12 -11.64 -1.19
C HIS A 231 -0.68 -12.87 -1.66
N GLY A 232 -1.98 -12.69 -1.79
CA GLY A 232 -2.91 -13.74 -2.26
C GLY A 232 -3.70 -13.29 -3.47
N GLN A 233 -4.79 -14.00 -3.77
CA GLN A 233 -5.71 -13.67 -4.87
C GLN A 233 -6.66 -12.51 -4.51
N HIS A 234 -6.29 -11.66 -3.54
CA HIS A 234 -7.16 -10.59 -3.06
C HIS A 234 -7.52 -9.56 -4.15
N GLY A 235 -6.58 -9.23 -5.03
CA GLY A 235 -6.85 -8.36 -6.17
C GLY A 235 -7.90 -8.94 -7.13
N LEU A 236 -7.79 -10.23 -7.44
CA LEU A 236 -8.77 -10.93 -8.29
C LEU A 236 -10.16 -10.97 -7.61
N LEU A 237 -10.19 -11.30 -6.33
CA LEU A 237 -11.41 -11.35 -5.55
C LEU A 237 -12.09 -9.98 -5.47
N GLY A 238 -11.31 -8.92 -5.24
CA GLY A 238 -11.81 -7.55 -5.20
C GLY A 238 -12.31 -7.06 -6.55
N ALA A 239 -11.63 -7.41 -7.64
CA ALA A 239 -12.09 -7.11 -9.00
C ALA A 239 -13.44 -7.81 -9.31
N ALA A 240 -13.59 -9.07 -8.91
CA ALA A 240 -14.86 -9.80 -9.04
C ALA A 240 -15.97 -9.14 -8.21
N ARG A 241 -15.70 -8.75 -6.98
CA ARG A 241 -16.64 -8.02 -6.12
C ARG A 241 -17.07 -6.69 -6.72
N TRP A 242 -16.11 -5.89 -7.17
CA TRP A 242 -16.39 -4.63 -7.85
C TRP A 242 -17.32 -4.84 -9.04
N TYR A 243 -17.01 -5.82 -9.88
CA TYR A 243 -17.82 -6.12 -11.08
C TYR A 243 -19.25 -6.54 -10.72
N LEU A 244 -19.43 -7.40 -9.71
CA LEU A 244 -20.75 -7.82 -9.24
C LEU A 244 -21.55 -6.65 -8.64
N ASP A 245 -20.88 -5.73 -7.94
CA ASP A 245 -21.50 -4.51 -7.43
C ASP A 245 -22.01 -3.60 -8.56
N GLN A 246 -21.26 -3.48 -9.67
CA GLN A 246 -21.71 -2.72 -10.84
C GLN A 246 -22.95 -3.36 -11.47
N LEU A 247 -22.93 -4.67 -11.73
CA LEU A 247 -24.06 -5.39 -12.30
C LEU A 247 -25.35 -5.27 -11.47
N SER A 248 -25.22 -5.25 -10.15
CA SER A 248 -26.37 -5.10 -9.25
C SER A 248 -26.98 -3.69 -9.29
N HIS A 249 -26.24 -2.68 -9.76
CA HIS A 249 -26.71 -1.30 -9.88
C HIS A 249 -27.39 -1.01 -11.21
N ASP A 250 -27.00 -1.71 -12.28
CA ASP A 250 -27.61 -1.54 -13.61
C ASP A 250 -28.96 -2.28 -13.72
N ARG A 251 -29.33 -3.07 -12.71
CA ARG A 251 -30.68 -3.72 -12.67
C ARG A 251 -31.77 -2.70 -12.26
N PRO A 252 -32.94 -2.73 -12.91
CA PRO A 252 -34.10 -1.93 -12.48
C PRO A 252 -34.43 -2.13 -11.00
N GLU A 253 -34.96 -1.08 -10.33
CA GLU A 253 -35.29 -1.12 -8.89
C GLU A 253 -36.22 -2.29 -8.51
N ASP A 254 -37.15 -2.67 -9.39
CA ASP A 254 -38.07 -3.76 -9.18
C ASP A 254 -37.39 -5.15 -9.06
N GLU A 255 -36.26 -5.37 -9.72
CA GLU A 255 -35.48 -6.62 -9.60
C GLU A 255 -34.56 -6.65 -8.38
N ARG A 256 -34.21 -5.47 -7.83
CA ARG A 256 -33.36 -5.37 -6.61
C ARG A 256 -34.10 -5.81 -5.34
N VAL A 257 -35.41 -5.55 -5.29
CA VAL A 257 -36.27 -5.94 -4.14
C VAL A 257 -36.52 -7.44 -4.12
N ALA A 258 -36.64 -8.08 -5.28
CA ALA A 258 -36.86 -9.52 -5.39
C ALA A 258 -35.65 -10.37 -4.94
N ALA A 259 -34.43 -9.88 -5.10
CA ALA A 259 -33.21 -10.58 -4.68
C ALA A 259 -32.96 -10.54 -3.17
N CYS A 260 -33.56 -9.59 -2.45
CA CYS A 260 -33.43 -9.45 -0.98
C CYS A 260 -34.48 -10.28 -0.20
N GLY A 261 -35.46 -10.87 -0.90
CA GLY A 261 -36.64 -11.55 -0.30
C GLY A 261 -36.52 -13.07 -0.17
N VAL A 262 -35.40 -13.69 -0.50
CA VAL A 262 -35.22 -15.16 -0.43
C VAL A 262 -34.18 -15.57 0.62
N ALA A 263 -34.34 -15.04 1.83
CA ALA A 263 -33.69 -15.57 3.02
C ALA A 263 -34.66 -15.39 4.21
N GLY A 264 -35.68 -16.25 4.22
CA GLY A 264 -36.59 -16.47 5.34
C GLY A 264 -36.46 -17.92 5.80
#